data_1782849aa456d76e2f629f6a38ff2ea3
#
_entry.id   1782849aa456d76e2f629f6a38ff2ea3
#
_cell.length_a   1.000
_cell.length_b   1.000
_cell.length_c   1.000
_cell.angle_alpha   90.00
_cell.angle_beta   90.00
_cell.angle_gamma   90.00
#
_symmetry.space_group_name_H-M   'P 1'
#
loop_
_entity.id
_entity.type
_entity.pdbx_description
1 polymer ?
#
loop_
_entity_poly.entity_id
_entity_poly.type
_entity_poly.pdbx_seq_one_letter_code
_entity_poly.pdbx_strand_id
1 'polypeptide(L)'
;MAFDFTGKTAIVTGGTQGIGLEIAKGIVAGGGHVALIARNAAKGEAAVAELGEGNKFYQLDVADAPKARETVEQIFTDLPQTNILINCAGVISTKKFDEIDDTEWRRTIDINLNGTFTMMNAVYPHFKAAHAGTIVNVSSVAGKIGGGLLGTAAYASSKAGVNGLTKAVAKEGGKFGVRCNAVCPSLTLTDM
;
A
#
# COMPACT_ATOMS: atom_id res chain seq x y z
N MET A 1 -13.84 20.27 2.25
CA MET A 1 -13.15 20.43 0.95
C MET A 1 -13.10 19.05 0.32
N ALA A 2 -13.76 18.82 -0.80
CA ALA A 2 -13.65 17.56 -1.54
C ALA A 2 -12.33 17.60 -2.34
N PHE A 3 -11.55 16.54 -2.27
CA PHE A 3 -10.37 16.40 -3.12
C PHE A 3 -10.84 16.02 -4.54
N ASP A 4 -10.17 16.55 -5.57
CA ASP A 4 -10.43 16.20 -6.95
C ASP A 4 -9.44 15.13 -7.43
N PHE A 5 -9.95 13.95 -7.75
CA PHE A 5 -9.22 12.81 -8.32
C PHE A 5 -9.66 12.51 -9.75
N THR A 6 -10.36 13.42 -10.42
CA THR A 6 -10.81 13.26 -11.82
C THR A 6 -9.62 12.90 -12.72
N GLY A 7 -9.76 11.85 -13.53
CA GLY A 7 -8.69 11.35 -14.40
C GLY A 7 -7.52 10.69 -13.67
N LYS A 8 -7.68 10.33 -12.40
CA LYS A 8 -6.68 9.60 -11.60
C LYS A 8 -7.14 8.19 -11.33
N THR A 9 -6.20 7.27 -11.36
CA THR A 9 -6.43 5.90 -10.91
C THR A 9 -5.37 5.52 -9.89
N ALA A 10 -5.82 4.95 -8.77
CA ALA A 10 -4.95 4.53 -7.69
C ALA A 10 -4.94 3.02 -7.51
N ILE A 11 -3.75 2.43 -7.41
CA ILE A 11 -3.57 1.10 -6.84
C ILE A 11 -3.63 1.23 -5.32
N VAL A 12 -4.49 0.45 -4.65
CA VAL A 12 -4.59 0.43 -3.18
C VAL A 12 -4.38 -0.99 -2.68
N THR A 13 -3.20 -1.27 -2.11
CA THR A 13 -2.96 -2.55 -1.45
C THR A 13 -3.62 -2.58 -0.08
N GLY A 14 -4.20 -3.72 0.32
CA GLY A 14 -5.02 -3.80 1.53
C GLY A 14 -6.32 -2.97 1.43
N GLY A 15 -6.80 -2.73 0.22
CA GLY A 15 -7.91 -1.81 -0.09
C GLY A 15 -9.32 -2.35 0.20
N THR A 16 -9.46 -3.54 0.80
CA THR A 16 -10.76 -4.20 0.99
C THR A 16 -11.33 -4.06 2.39
N GLN A 17 -10.64 -3.38 3.29
CA GLN A 17 -11.07 -3.12 4.67
C GLN A 17 -10.27 -1.97 5.31
N GLY A 18 -10.76 -1.46 6.44
CA GLY A 18 -10.06 -0.50 7.29
C GLY A 18 -9.56 0.74 6.55
N ILE A 19 -8.35 1.19 6.85
CA ILE A 19 -7.75 2.42 6.28
C ILE A 19 -7.72 2.37 4.75
N GLY A 20 -7.35 1.22 4.16
CA GLY A 20 -7.24 1.09 2.70
C GLY A 20 -8.58 1.27 1.99
N LEU A 21 -9.65 0.70 2.53
CA LEU A 21 -11.00 0.85 1.96
C LEU A 21 -11.50 2.29 2.08
N GLU A 22 -11.29 2.95 3.21
CA GLU A 22 -11.69 4.35 3.39
C GLU A 22 -10.91 5.30 2.46
N ILE A 23 -9.62 5.03 2.21
CA ILE A 23 -8.85 5.75 1.19
C ILE A 23 -9.47 5.53 -0.21
N ALA A 24 -9.80 4.29 -0.55
CA ALA A 24 -10.43 3.95 -1.82
C ALA A 24 -11.77 4.68 -2.01
N LYS A 25 -12.63 4.68 -1.00
CA LYS A 25 -13.89 5.44 -0.98
C LYS A 25 -13.65 6.94 -1.21
N GLY A 26 -12.65 7.51 -0.52
CA GLY A 26 -12.30 8.93 -0.67
C GLY A 26 -11.83 9.29 -2.09
N ILE A 27 -11.05 8.41 -2.74
CA ILE A 27 -10.60 8.59 -4.12
C ILE A 27 -11.78 8.53 -5.09
N VAL A 28 -12.65 7.53 -4.94
CA VAL A 28 -13.84 7.37 -5.80
C VAL A 28 -14.83 8.53 -5.61
N ALA A 29 -15.08 8.95 -4.36
CA ALA A 29 -15.90 10.12 -4.07
C ALA A 29 -15.35 11.43 -4.67
N GLY A 30 -14.03 11.50 -4.88
CA GLY A 30 -13.36 12.60 -5.59
C GLY A 30 -13.31 12.44 -7.12
N GLY A 31 -14.03 11.48 -7.70
CA GLY A 31 -14.11 11.27 -9.17
C GLY A 31 -12.94 10.47 -9.76
N GLY A 32 -12.13 9.82 -8.94
CA GLY A 32 -11.08 8.89 -9.37
C GLY A 32 -11.55 7.44 -9.44
N HIS A 33 -10.65 6.57 -9.89
CA HIS A 33 -10.85 5.12 -9.90
C HIS A 33 -9.79 4.41 -9.06
N VAL A 34 -10.09 3.15 -8.67
CA VAL A 34 -9.17 2.34 -7.88
C VAL A 34 -9.00 0.92 -8.42
N ALA A 35 -7.77 0.42 -8.33
CA ALA A 35 -7.41 -0.98 -8.42
C ALA A 35 -7.15 -1.49 -7.01
N LEU A 36 -8.09 -2.22 -6.42
CA LEU A 36 -7.94 -2.80 -5.09
C LEU A 36 -7.12 -4.07 -5.16
N ILE A 37 -6.17 -4.21 -4.25
CA ILE A 37 -5.34 -5.42 -4.10
C ILE A 37 -5.53 -5.98 -2.69
N ALA A 38 -5.92 -7.26 -2.59
CA ALA A 38 -5.99 -8.00 -1.33
C ALA A 38 -6.00 -9.52 -1.58
N ARG A 39 -5.83 -10.30 -0.51
CA ARG A 39 -5.80 -11.77 -0.58
C ARG A 39 -7.18 -12.42 -0.64
N ASN A 40 -8.17 -11.79 -0.03
CA ASN A 40 -9.52 -12.35 0.08
C ASN A 40 -10.39 -11.90 -1.11
N ALA A 41 -10.70 -12.84 -2.01
CA ALA A 41 -11.47 -12.57 -3.21
C ALA A 41 -12.90 -12.07 -2.87
N ALA A 42 -13.61 -12.72 -1.95
CA ALA A 42 -14.97 -12.34 -1.61
C ALA A 42 -15.08 -10.92 -1.04
N LYS A 43 -14.13 -10.52 -0.16
CA LYS A 43 -14.05 -9.13 0.33
C LYS A 43 -13.69 -8.15 -0.79
N GLY A 44 -12.86 -8.58 -1.74
CA GLY A 44 -12.44 -7.76 -2.87
C GLY A 44 -13.60 -7.44 -3.80
N GLU A 45 -14.33 -8.46 -4.21
CA GLU A 45 -15.52 -8.32 -5.08
C GLU A 45 -16.60 -7.47 -4.40
N ALA A 46 -16.87 -7.70 -3.10
CA ALA A 46 -17.82 -6.90 -2.35
C ALA A 46 -17.41 -5.41 -2.28
N ALA A 47 -16.11 -5.14 -2.03
CA ALA A 47 -15.61 -3.77 -1.96
C ALA A 47 -15.73 -3.05 -3.33
N VAL A 48 -15.41 -3.72 -4.43
CA VAL A 48 -15.56 -3.13 -5.78
C VAL A 48 -17.02 -2.89 -6.11
N ALA A 49 -17.92 -3.81 -5.74
CA ALA A 49 -19.37 -3.64 -5.95
C ALA A 49 -19.89 -2.41 -5.18
N GLU A 50 -19.40 -2.16 -3.97
CA GLU A 50 -19.74 -0.97 -3.17
C GLU A 50 -19.20 0.32 -3.80
N LEU A 51 -18.00 0.28 -4.37
CA LEU A 51 -17.34 1.44 -4.98
C LEU A 51 -17.90 1.82 -6.36
N GLY A 52 -18.61 0.92 -7.02
CA GLY A 52 -19.27 1.16 -8.30
C GLY A 52 -18.37 0.95 -9.53
N GLU A 53 -18.88 1.35 -10.68
CA GLU A 53 -18.25 1.11 -11.98
C GLU A 53 -16.87 1.77 -12.14
N GLY A 54 -16.03 1.18 -13.00
CA GLY A 54 -14.68 1.69 -13.28
C GLY A 54 -13.62 1.27 -12.26
N ASN A 55 -14.03 0.63 -11.15
CA ASN A 55 -13.10 0.11 -10.14
C ASN A 55 -12.86 -1.39 -10.37
N LYS A 56 -11.67 -1.87 -10.02
CA LYS A 56 -11.29 -3.27 -10.21
C LYS A 56 -10.65 -3.87 -8.96
N PHE A 57 -10.79 -5.18 -8.82
CA PHE A 57 -10.13 -5.95 -7.78
C PHE A 57 -9.13 -6.93 -8.39
N TYR A 58 -7.98 -7.08 -7.76
CA TYR A 58 -6.93 -8.03 -8.12
C TYR A 58 -6.54 -8.84 -6.89
N GLN A 59 -6.75 -10.14 -6.95
CA GLN A 59 -6.37 -11.04 -5.86
C GLN A 59 -4.85 -11.23 -5.85
N LEU A 60 -4.19 -10.77 -4.78
CA LEU A 60 -2.74 -10.86 -4.64
C LEU A 60 -2.33 -10.86 -3.17
N ASP A 61 -1.35 -11.71 -2.82
CA ASP A 61 -0.52 -11.51 -1.63
C ASP A 61 0.70 -10.67 -2.02
N VAL A 62 0.86 -9.49 -1.44
CA VAL A 62 1.99 -8.59 -1.76
C VAL A 62 3.36 -9.18 -1.42
N ALA A 63 3.42 -10.24 -0.62
CA ALA A 63 4.64 -10.99 -0.34
C ALA A 63 5.08 -11.88 -1.51
N ASP A 64 4.18 -12.19 -2.46
CA ASP A 64 4.51 -12.90 -3.70
C ASP A 64 5.05 -11.91 -4.74
N ALA A 65 6.36 -11.70 -4.72
CA ALA A 65 7.00 -10.68 -5.56
C ALA A 65 6.86 -10.94 -7.08
N PRO A 66 7.00 -12.16 -7.61
CA PRO A 66 6.72 -12.43 -9.01
C PRO A 66 5.29 -12.06 -9.40
N LYS A 67 4.32 -12.54 -8.64
CA LYS A 67 2.90 -12.29 -8.91
C LYS A 67 2.52 -10.81 -8.77
N ALA A 68 3.14 -10.11 -7.83
CA ALA A 68 2.92 -8.67 -7.65
C ALA A 68 3.35 -7.87 -8.90
N ARG A 69 4.49 -8.22 -9.51
CA ARG A 69 4.96 -7.59 -10.75
C ARG A 69 4.01 -7.84 -11.92
N GLU A 70 3.59 -9.09 -12.14
CA GLU A 70 2.61 -9.46 -13.16
C GLU A 70 1.29 -8.70 -12.96
N THR A 71 0.81 -8.64 -11.71
CA THR A 71 -0.44 -7.94 -11.37
C THR A 71 -0.35 -6.44 -11.67
N VAL A 72 0.79 -5.81 -11.38
CA VAL A 72 0.99 -4.38 -11.70
C VAL A 72 0.94 -4.16 -13.22
N GLU A 73 1.60 -4.99 -14.04
CA GLU A 73 1.54 -4.88 -15.50
C GLU A 73 0.09 -5.04 -16.02
N GLN A 74 -0.66 -6.00 -15.45
CA GLN A 74 -2.08 -6.18 -15.78
C GLN A 74 -2.90 -4.94 -15.41
N ILE A 75 -2.64 -4.32 -14.25
CA ILE A 75 -3.33 -3.09 -13.84
C ILE A 75 -3.06 -1.95 -14.82
N PHE A 76 -1.83 -1.74 -15.25
CA PHE A 76 -1.52 -0.69 -16.25
C PHE A 76 -2.15 -0.96 -17.61
N THR A 77 -2.34 -2.24 -17.98
CA THR A 77 -3.08 -2.63 -19.19
C THR A 77 -4.58 -2.31 -19.06
N ASP A 78 -5.17 -2.69 -17.93
CA ASP A 78 -6.61 -2.56 -17.68
C ASP A 78 -7.03 -1.12 -17.36
N LEU A 79 -6.17 -0.38 -16.69
CA LEU A 79 -6.39 0.96 -16.15
C LEU A 79 -5.19 1.87 -16.49
N PRO A 80 -5.04 2.28 -17.77
CA PRO A 80 -3.83 2.98 -18.24
C PRO A 80 -3.61 4.37 -17.61
N GLN A 81 -4.62 4.93 -16.94
CA GLN A 81 -4.50 6.20 -16.22
C GLN A 81 -3.94 6.05 -14.79
N THR A 82 -3.44 4.85 -14.44
CA THR A 82 -2.85 4.58 -13.13
C THR A 82 -1.64 5.46 -12.87
N ASN A 83 -1.74 6.32 -11.86
CA ASN A 83 -0.70 7.29 -11.50
C ASN A 83 -0.51 7.47 -9.98
N ILE A 84 -1.23 6.68 -9.18
CA ILE A 84 -1.14 6.69 -7.71
C ILE A 84 -0.94 5.26 -7.21
N LEU A 85 -0.04 5.09 -6.25
CA LEU A 85 0.11 3.86 -5.47
C LEU A 85 -0.06 4.17 -3.98
N ILE A 86 -0.99 3.46 -3.34
CA ILE A 86 -1.19 3.49 -1.89
C ILE A 86 -0.82 2.12 -1.33
N ASN A 87 0.30 2.03 -0.64
CA ASN A 87 0.70 0.82 0.07
C ASN A 87 0.09 0.84 1.47
N CYS A 88 -1.03 0.12 1.64
CA CYS A 88 -1.75 0.00 2.90
C CYS A 88 -1.81 -1.46 3.41
N ALA A 89 -1.45 -2.45 2.59
CA ALA A 89 -1.35 -3.83 3.04
C ALA A 89 -0.33 -3.96 4.18
N GLY A 90 -0.70 -4.70 5.21
CA GLY A 90 0.19 -4.95 6.33
C GLY A 90 -0.40 -5.91 7.35
N VAL A 91 0.46 -6.41 8.19
CA VAL A 91 0.12 -7.25 9.34
C VAL A 91 0.80 -6.70 10.57
N ILE A 92 0.15 -6.87 11.71
CA ILE A 92 0.71 -6.50 13.00
C ILE A 92 1.37 -7.71 13.66
N SER A 93 2.47 -7.51 14.36
CA SER A 93 3.07 -8.49 15.27
C SER A 93 3.02 -7.92 16.68
N THR A 94 2.46 -8.69 17.60
CA THR A 94 2.30 -8.30 19.01
C THR A 94 3.15 -9.15 19.96
N LYS A 95 3.87 -10.16 19.45
CA LYS A 95 4.78 -10.99 20.23
C LYS A 95 5.90 -10.13 20.84
N LYS A 96 6.28 -10.42 22.08
CA LYS A 96 7.44 -9.79 22.72
C LYS A 96 8.73 -10.22 22.01
N PHE A 97 9.81 -9.48 22.21
CA PHE A 97 11.03 -9.68 21.47
C PHE A 97 11.60 -11.10 21.59
N ASP A 98 11.56 -11.67 22.76
CA ASP A 98 12.01 -13.05 23.07
C ASP A 98 11.05 -14.15 22.59
N GLU A 99 9.83 -13.79 22.19
CA GLU A 99 8.82 -14.71 21.65
C GLU A 99 8.76 -14.68 20.10
N ILE A 100 9.46 -13.73 19.46
CA ILE A 100 9.47 -13.61 18.00
C ILE A 100 10.38 -14.69 17.43
N ASP A 101 9.78 -15.67 16.76
CA ASP A 101 10.51 -16.65 15.96
C ASP A 101 10.80 -16.15 14.53
N ASP A 102 11.65 -16.87 13.81
CA ASP A 102 12.01 -16.54 12.42
C ASP A 102 10.80 -16.48 11.48
N THR A 103 9.77 -17.29 11.74
CA THR A 103 8.55 -17.32 10.89
C THR A 103 7.75 -16.05 11.07
N GLU A 104 7.51 -15.62 12.30
CA GLU A 104 6.81 -14.37 12.59
C GLU A 104 7.59 -13.15 12.08
N TRP A 105 8.93 -13.16 12.30
CA TRP A 105 9.81 -12.12 11.79
C TRP A 105 9.70 -12.01 10.26
N ARG A 106 9.96 -13.10 9.54
CA ARG A 106 9.93 -13.14 8.07
C ARG A 106 8.57 -12.74 7.55
N ARG A 107 7.48 -13.33 8.07
CA ARG A 107 6.12 -12.97 7.65
C ARG A 107 5.85 -11.47 7.76
N THR A 108 6.26 -10.87 8.87
CA THR A 108 6.03 -9.43 9.11
C THR A 108 6.87 -8.56 8.15
N ILE A 109 8.14 -8.89 7.97
CA ILE A 109 9.02 -8.18 7.03
C ILE A 109 8.57 -8.38 5.59
N ASP A 110 8.22 -9.60 5.18
CA ASP A 110 7.85 -9.91 3.81
C ASP A 110 6.58 -9.18 3.39
N ILE A 111 5.58 -9.12 4.25
CA ILE A 111 4.34 -8.41 3.93
C ILE A 111 4.54 -6.89 4.02
N ASN A 112 5.04 -6.38 5.15
CA ASN A 112 5.03 -4.95 5.45
C ASN A 112 6.11 -4.16 4.70
N LEU A 113 7.30 -4.73 4.55
CA LEU A 113 8.46 -4.05 3.96
C LEU A 113 8.76 -4.54 2.54
N ASN A 114 8.97 -5.85 2.36
CA ASN A 114 9.31 -6.41 1.06
C ASN A 114 8.15 -6.25 0.07
N GLY A 115 6.90 -6.47 0.51
CA GLY A 115 5.71 -6.24 -0.31
C GLY A 115 5.57 -4.77 -0.72
N THR A 116 5.76 -3.84 0.22
CA THR A 116 5.78 -2.40 -0.08
C THR A 116 6.87 -2.06 -1.10
N PHE A 117 8.10 -2.59 -0.92
CA PHE A 117 9.19 -2.42 -1.88
C PHE A 117 8.82 -2.97 -3.25
N THR A 118 8.28 -4.17 -3.33
CA THR A 118 7.94 -4.83 -4.60
C THR A 118 6.89 -4.02 -5.37
N MET A 119 5.83 -3.59 -4.70
CA MET A 119 4.80 -2.76 -5.33
C MET A 119 5.36 -1.42 -5.83
N MET A 120 6.17 -0.74 -5.03
CA MET A 120 6.84 0.50 -5.44
C MET A 120 7.76 0.27 -6.64
N ASN A 121 8.58 -0.77 -6.58
CA ASN A 121 9.54 -1.11 -7.65
C ASN A 121 8.83 -1.47 -8.95
N ALA A 122 7.67 -2.14 -8.89
CA ALA A 122 6.88 -2.51 -10.07
C ALA A 122 6.24 -1.29 -10.75
N VAL A 123 5.66 -0.35 -9.99
CA VAL A 123 5.03 0.85 -10.58
C VAL A 123 6.05 1.91 -11.02
N TYR A 124 7.24 1.91 -10.44
CA TYR A 124 8.21 2.99 -10.62
C TYR A 124 8.64 3.23 -12.08
N PRO A 125 8.90 2.19 -12.93
CA PRO A 125 9.21 2.40 -14.34
C PRO A 125 8.10 3.13 -15.09
N HIS A 126 6.82 2.80 -14.84
CA HIS A 126 5.67 3.45 -15.46
C HIS A 126 5.58 4.92 -15.06
N PHE A 127 5.68 5.22 -13.76
CA PHE A 127 5.64 6.59 -13.25
C PHE A 127 6.81 7.43 -13.75
N LYS A 128 8.00 6.83 -13.83
CA LYS A 128 9.20 7.47 -14.38
C LYS A 128 9.03 7.80 -15.86
N ALA A 129 8.50 6.88 -16.67
CA ALA A 129 8.26 7.09 -18.09
C ALA A 129 7.19 8.18 -18.33
N ALA A 130 6.16 8.22 -17.50
CA ALA A 130 5.12 9.24 -17.56
C ALA A 130 5.56 10.62 -17.03
N HIS A 131 6.74 10.73 -16.40
CA HIS A 131 7.19 11.90 -15.65
C HIS A 131 6.16 12.38 -14.61
N ALA A 132 5.35 11.48 -14.09
CA ALA A 132 4.29 11.74 -13.12
C ALA A 132 3.97 10.49 -12.30
N GLY A 133 3.91 10.60 -11.00
CA GLY A 133 3.48 9.51 -10.12
C GLY A 133 3.44 9.95 -8.66
N THR A 134 2.52 9.36 -7.91
CA THR A 134 2.41 9.61 -6.48
C THR A 134 2.37 8.29 -5.73
N ILE A 135 3.27 8.13 -4.79
CA ILE A 135 3.33 6.97 -3.91
C ILE A 135 3.06 7.43 -2.48
N VAL A 136 2.13 6.77 -1.81
CA VAL A 136 1.86 6.97 -0.38
C VAL A 136 1.97 5.64 0.34
N ASN A 137 2.87 5.57 1.30
CA ASN A 137 3.07 4.38 2.13
C ASN A 137 2.40 4.58 3.50
N VAL A 138 1.49 3.68 3.85
CA VAL A 138 0.91 3.65 5.20
C VAL A 138 1.89 2.93 6.13
N SER A 139 2.70 3.73 6.78
CA SER A 139 3.64 3.31 7.81
C SER A 139 2.93 3.20 9.18
N SER A 140 3.57 3.60 10.24
CA SER A 140 3.02 3.66 11.60
C SER A 140 3.87 4.56 12.49
N VAL A 141 3.26 5.11 13.53
CA VAL A 141 3.99 5.72 14.64
C VAL A 141 5.00 4.74 15.26
N ALA A 142 4.69 3.44 15.28
CA ALA A 142 5.60 2.39 15.77
C ALA A 142 6.95 2.40 15.04
N GLY A 143 6.98 2.70 13.75
CA GLY A 143 8.21 2.85 12.98
C GLY A 143 9.05 4.09 13.33
N LYS A 144 8.53 4.98 14.17
CA LYS A 144 9.25 6.16 14.69
C LYS A 144 9.72 6.00 16.12
N ILE A 145 8.89 5.35 16.95
CA ILE A 145 9.13 5.27 18.40
C ILE A 145 9.58 3.87 18.86
N GLY A 146 9.72 2.90 17.95
CA GLY A 146 10.20 1.55 18.27
C GLY A 146 9.11 0.58 18.73
N GLY A 147 7.84 0.89 18.54
CA GLY A 147 6.72 0.04 18.95
C GLY A 147 5.84 0.71 20.01
N GLY A 148 5.02 -0.07 20.65
CA GLY A 148 4.07 0.42 21.65
C GLY A 148 3.12 -0.69 22.14
N LEU A 149 1.92 -0.29 22.54
CA LEU A 149 0.89 -1.21 23.06
C LEU A 149 0.51 -2.30 22.04
N LEU A 150 0.41 -1.89 20.77
CA LEU A 150 0.18 -2.78 19.63
C LEU A 150 1.33 -2.59 18.63
N GLY A 151 1.98 -3.67 18.25
CA GLY A 151 3.12 -3.61 17.33
C GLY A 151 4.47 -3.56 18.04
N THR A 152 5.11 -4.69 18.08
CA THR A 152 6.39 -4.93 18.75
C THR A 152 7.57 -4.85 17.77
N ALA A 153 8.72 -5.43 18.12
CA ALA A 153 9.96 -5.24 17.39
C ALA A 153 9.88 -5.57 15.89
N ALA A 154 9.25 -6.70 15.50
CA ALA A 154 9.12 -7.04 14.08
C ALA A 154 8.30 -6.00 13.31
N TYR A 155 7.15 -5.61 13.86
CA TYR A 155 6.30 -4.60 13.25
C TYR A 155 6.99 -3.23 13.17
N ALA A 156 7.54 -2.76 14.30
CA ALA A 156 8.23 -1.46 14.35
C ALA A 156 9.41 -1.41 13.36
N SER A 157 10.22 -2.47 13.29
CA SER A 157 11.32 -2.58 12.34
C SER A 157 10.83 -2.52 10.90
N SER A 158 9.75 -3.25 10.55
CA SER A 158 9.19 -3.22 9.20
C SER A 158 8.72 -1.80 8.82
N LYS A 159 8.04 -1.10 9.72
CA LYS A 159 7.52 0.26 9.48
C LYS A 159 8.62 1.33 9.48
N ALA A 160 9.68 1.15 10.26
CA ALA A 160 10.88 1.99 10.17
C ALA A 160 11.58 1.81 8.82
N GLY A 161 11.67 0.57 8.31
CA GLY A 161 12.17 0.27 6.98
C GLY A 161 11.36 0.96 5.87
N VAL A 162 10.01 0.93 5.98
CA VAL A 162 9.12 1.65 5.05
C VAL A 162 9.40 3.16 5.05
N ASN A 163 9.66 3.76 6.22
CA ASN A 163 10.01 5.18 6.32
C ASN A 163 11.34 5.50 5.61
N GLY A 164 12.35 4.62 5.76
CA GLY A 164 13.63 4.73 5.06
C GLY A 164 13.48 4.61 3.55
N LEU A 165 12.76 3.57 3.10
CA LEU A 165 12.46 3.32 1.69
C LEU A 165 11.72 4.51 1.05
N THR A 166 10.73 5.07 1.74
CA THR A 166 9.99 6.25 1.28
C THR A 166 10.92 7.43 0.99
N LYS A 167 11.84 7.72 1.90
CA LYS A 167 12.79 8.84 1.73
C LYS A 167 13.76 8.60 0.56
N ALA A 168 14.23 7.37 0.40
CA ALA A 168 15.12 7.01 -0.70
C ALA A 168 14.42 7.21 -2.06
N VAL A 169 13.23 6.63 -2.22
CA VAL A 169 12.47 6.72 -3.47
C VAL A 169 12.03 8.15 -3.76
N ALA A 170 11.68 8.95 -2.75
CA ALA A 170 11.38 10.37 -2.95
C ALA A 170 12.57 11.15 -3.52
N LYS A 171 13.80 10.88 -3.03
CA LYS A 171 15.02 11.53 -3.54
C LYS A 171 15.35 11.09 -4.97
N GLU A 172 15.26 9.80 -5.26
CA GLU A 172 15.56 9.26 -6.58
C GLU A 172 14.52 9.65 -7.62
N GLY A 173 13.23 9.68 -7.22
CA GLY A 173 12.10 9.91 -8.10
C GLY A 173 11.84 11.36 -8.43
N GLY A 174 12.29 12.30 -7.59
CA GLY A 174 11.95 13.73 -7.72
C GLY A 174 12.27 14.33 -9.09
N LYS A 175 13.42 14.00 -9.67
CA LYS A 175 13.81 14.47 -11.01
C LYS A 175 12.95 13.90 -12.16
N PHE A 176 12.16 12.89 -11.88
CA PHE A 176 11.23 12.28 -12.82
C PHE A 176 9.77 12.61 -12.50
N GLY A 177 9.51 13.59 -11.63
CA GLY A 177 8.15 13.95 -11.24
C GLY A 177 7.44 12.90 -10.34
N VAL A 178 8.19 11.92 -9.82
CA VAL A 178 7.63 10.90 -8.90
C VAL A 178 7.77 11.39 -7.46
N ARG A 179 6.64 11.51 -6.77
CA ARG A 179 6.57 11.88 -5.36
C ARG A 179 6.33 10.64 -4.50
N CYS A 180 7.02 10.53 -3.40
CA CYS A 180 6.84 9.44 -2.44
C CYS A 180 6.77 9.99 -1.02
N ASN A 181 5.67 9.67 -0.31
CA ASN A 181 5.44 10.09 1.06
C ASN A 181 4.98 8.92 1.93
N ALA A 182 5.14 9.06 3.24
CA ALA A 182 4.58 8.13 4.22
C ALA A 182 3.66 8.87 5.18
N VAL A 183 2.53 8.24 5.49
CA VAL A 183 1.71 8.56 6.65
C VAL A 183 2.00 7.58 7.77
N CYS A 184 2.08 8.09 9.00
CA CYS A 184 2.37 7.28 10.17
C CYS A 184 1.19 7.36 11.15
N PRO A 185 0.10 6.60 10.91
CA PRO A 185 -1.04 6.59 11.81
C PRO A 185 -0.63 6.11 13.20
N SER A 186 -1.33 6.62 14.20
CA SER A 186 -1.36 6.08 15.55
C SER A 186 -2.49 5.05 15.66
N LEU A 187 -3.02 4.81 16.86
CA LEU A 187 -4.13 3.89 17.07
C LEU A 187 -5.34 4.35 16.25
N THR A 188 -5.79 3.47 15.37
CA THR A 188 -6.95 3.69 14.51
C THR A 188 -7.89 2.50 14.66
N LEU A 189 -9.17 2.76 14.93
CA LEU A 189 -10.18 1.70 15.04
C LEU A 189 -10.43 1.13 13.64
N THR A 190 -10.03 -0.10 13.44
CA THR A 190 -10.20 -0.89 12.20
C THR A 190 -10.34 -2.37 12.55
N ASP A 191 -10.68 -3.19 11.57
CA ASP A 191 -10.77 -4.66 11.71
C ASP A 191 -9.39 -5.37 11.72
N MET A 192 -8.30 -4.64 11.89
CA MET A 192 -6.92 -5.14 11.95
C MET A 192 -6.53 -5.46 13.39
#